data_dd5f3b5715671141fb8fc1527e52e67e
#
_entry.id   dd5f3b5715671141fb8fc1527e52e67e
#
_cell.length_a   1.000
_cell.length_b   1.000
_cell.length_c   1.000
_cell.angle_alpha   90.00
_cell.angle_beta   90.00
_cell.angle_gamma   90.00
#
_symmetry.space_group_name_H-M   'P 1'
#
loop_
_entity.id
_entity.type
_entity.pdbx_description
1 polymer ?
#
loop_
_entity_poly.entity_id
_entity_poly.type
_entity_poly.pdbx_seq_one_letter_code
_entity_poly.pdbx_strand_id
1 'polypeptide(L)'
;MREMNFSQRLRRFIVRKTFSAPYRVQFYEALRFLMENKQPLKTALEQMRDAWTDFGRKWHPFAELATDCIESLRENSGENSLEYTLSLWVPQEEAAVISAGIRSGSIVDALQFATTLTDAKEQIHQAIWQMAIYPVGLLIMMTGTLYVLNTELIPELSKISSPDSWSGALGFLYGLSVFVDKNGAICVVLFAVITDLISWSLPNWKSPDSVRTFADNIMPWSIYQDIQGATFLLNMAALLKAKMTTLNSLNILQEFASPWLSTRLDSIIYRVRQGDHLGLALRQCGYQFPSREAANFLSLLQGDGATELISNYGQRWLSQTLQRVKKRANVIRLIILIFLVMSLMFEKRHLHRILNRLPVNASCSGQVILATVLQ
;
A
#
# COMPACT_ATOMS: atom_id res chain seq x y z
N MET A 1 5.70 30.11 22.51
CA MET A 1 4.65 29.65 21.54
C MET A 1 3.92 30.88 21.00
N ARG A 2 4.00 31.14 19.70
CA ARG A 2 3.19 32.20 19.05
C ARG A 2 1.73 31.80 19.15
N GLU A 3 0.86 32.65 19.70
CA GLU A 3 -0.59 32.42 19.69
C GLU A 3 -1.07 32.36 18.23
N MET A 4 -1.32 31.12 17.75
CA MET A 4 -1.78 30.91 16.38
C MET A 4 -3.29 31.06 16.32
N ASN A 5 -3.79 31.86 15.38
CA ASN A 5 -5.21 31.97 15.04
C ASN A 5 -5.79 30.61 14.65
N PHE A 6 -7.07 30.38 14.91
CA PHE A 6 -7.77 29.15 14.56
C PHE A 6 -7.59 28.74 13.09
N SER A 7 -7.63 29.70 12.17
CA SER A 7 -7.39 29.47 10.73
C SER A 7 -5.97 28.97 10.43
N GLN A 8 -4.97 29.43 11.16
CA GLN A 8 -3.58 28.97 11.02
C GLN A 8 -3.42 27.54 11.57
N ARG A 9 -4.07 27.20 12.68
CA ARG A 9 -4.06 25.84 13.24
C ARG A 9 -4.73 24.85 12.28
N LEU A 10 -5.89 25.23 11.72
CA LEU A 10 -6.61 24.39 10.76
C LEU A 10 -5.80 24.16 9.48
N ARG A 11 -5.21 25.24 8.94
CA ARG A 11 -4.33 25.17 7.76
C ARG A 11 -3.14 24.24 8.02
N ARG A 12 -2.45 24.41 9.15
CA ARG A 12 -1.31 23.57 9.54
C ARG A 12 -1.69 22.10 9.69
N PHE A 13 -2.84 21.82 10.27
CA PHE A 13 -3.38 20.45 10.36
C PHE A 13 -3.64 19.83 8.98
N ILE A 14 -4.27 20.59 8.06
CA ILE A 14 -4.53 20.12 6.70
C ILE A 14 -3.21 19.87 5.96
N VAL A 15 -2.26 20.83 6.03
CA VAL A 15 -0.96 20.71 5.36
C VAL A 15 -0.18 19.49 5.86
N ARG A 16 -0.12 19.27 7.17
CA ARG A 16 0.52 18.07 7.74
C ARG A 16 -0.11 16.77 7.23
N LYS A 17 -1.44 16.73 7.15
CA LYS A 17 -2.18 15.56 6.68
C LYS A 17 -2.06 15.32 5.16
N THR A 18 -1.85 16.37 4.38
CA THR A 18 -1.68 16.32 2.92
C THR A 18 -0.22 16.26 2.48
N PHE A 19 0.73 16.23 3.42
CA PHE A 19 2.16 16.14 3.13
C PHE A 19 2.53 14.73 2.62
N SER A 20 2.18 14.49 1.35
CA SER A 20 2.30 13.19 0.69
C SER A 20 3.76 12.78 0.41
N ALA A 21 3.98 11.51 0.08
CA ALA A 21 5.30 10.97 -0.20
C ALA A 21 6.13 11.78 -1.23
N PRO A 22 5.59 12.21 -2.39
CA PRO A 22 6.36 13.01 -3.35
C PRO A 22 6.85 14.35 -2.77
N TYR A 23 6.06 15.01 -1.93
CA TYR A 23 6.48 16.25 -1.28
C TYR A 23 7.57 16.01 -0.24
N ARG A 24 7.50 14.91 0.51
CA ARG A 24 8.55 14.53 1.45
C ARG A 24 9.86 14.27 0.75
N VAL A 25 9.83 13.51 -0.34
CA VAL A 25 11.01 13.22 -1.17
C VAL A 25 11.67 14.51 -1.65
N GLN A 26 10.89 15.44 -2.21
CA GLN A 26 11.43 16.74 -2.65
C GLN A 26 12.08 17.51 -1.50
N PHE A 27 11.47 17.49 -0.32
CA PHE A 27 12.04 18.15 0.86
C PHE A 27 13.37 17.50 1.27
N TYR A 28 13.44 16.16 1.33
CA TYR A 28 14.64 15.44 1.71
C TYR A 28 15.76 15.61 0.69
N GLU A 29 15.46 15.58 -0.60
CA GLU A 29 16.44 15.79 -1.66
C GLU A 29 17.01 17.21 -1.65
N ALA A 30 16.16 18.24 -1.47
CA ALA A 30 16.61 19.62 -1.36
C ALA A 30 17.52 19.82 -0.13
N LEU A 31 17.11 19.27 1.02
CA LEU A 31 17.91 19.36 2.23
C LEU A 31 19.23 18.58 2.08
N ARG A 32 19.19 17.38 1.49
CA ARG A 32 20.38 16.57 1.21
C ARG A 32 21.36 17.34 0.34
N PHE A 33 20.92 17.92 -0.76
CA PHE A 33 21.75 18.70 -1.67
C PHE A 33 22.51 19.83 -0.95
N LEU A 34 21.83 20.57 -0.08
CA LEU A 34 22.47 21.64 0.71
C LEU A 34 23.47 21.09 1.74
N MET A 35 23.15 19.97 2.37
CA MET A 35 24.01 19.31 3.34
C MET A 35 25.26 18.69 2.68
N GLU A 36 25.15 18.14 1.48
CA GLU A 36 26.28 17.66 0.67
C GLU A 36 27.27 18.78 0.35
N ASN A 37 26.74 20.01 0.15
CA ASN A 37 27.55 21.22 -0.02
C ASN A 37 28.09 21.79 1.31
N LYS A 38 28.12 20.98 2.38
CA LYS A 38 28.67 21.33 3.71
C LYS A 38 27.98 22.54 4.39
N GLN A 39 26.75 22.84 4.02
CA GLN A 39 25.97 23.85 4.72
C GLN A 39 25.53 23.32 6.10
N PRO A 40 25.62 24.12 7.17
CA PRO A 40 25.06 23.76 8.46
C PRO A 40 23.53 23.53 8.35
N LEU A 41 22.99 22.52 9.07
CA LEU A 41 21.58 22.14 9.01
C LEU A 41 20.63 23.33 9.16
N LYS A 42 20.88 24.20 10.15
CA LYS A 42 20.08 25.40 10.38
C LYS A 42 20.09 26.33 9.17
N THR A 43 21.27 26.61 8.63
CA THR A 43 21.44 27.50 7.45
C THR A 43 20.76 26.88 6.22
N ALA A 44 20.89 25.57 6.01
CA ALA A 44 20.22 24.86 4.92
C ALA A 44 18.68 25.00 5.02
N LEU A 45 18.11 24.80 6.21
CA LEU A 45 16.68 24.97 6.43
C LEU A 45 16.21 26.43 6.24
N GLU A 46 17.02 27.41 6.66
CA GLU A 46 16.75 28.84 6.45
C GLU A 46 16.76 29.18 4.95
N GLN A 47 17.75 28.70 4.20
CA GLN A 47 17.82 28.89 2.74
C GLN A 47 16.64 28.24 2.01
N MET A 48 16.27 27.01 2.39
CA MET A 48 15.10 26.33 1.84
C MET A 48 13.81 27.12 2.11
N ARG A 49 13.60 27.57 3.36
CA ARG A 49 12.45 28.39 3.72
C ARG A 49 12.36 29.64 2.86
N ASP A 50 13.47 30.38 2.75
CA ASP A 50 13.52 31.66 2.04
C ASP A 50 13.32 31.46 0.53
N ALA A 51 13.91 30.41 -0.06
CA ALA A 51 13.70 30.07 -1.47
C ALA A 51 12.24 29.70 -1.78
N TRP A 52 11.61 28.88 -0.97
CA TRP A 52 10.22 28.47 -1.21
C TRP A 52 9.19 29.57 -0.92
N THR A 53 9.49 30.49 -0.04
CA THR A 53 8.61 31.62 0.28
C THR A 53 8.85 32.84 -0.60
N ASP A 54 9.80 32.80 -1.54
CA ASP A 54 10.24 34.02 -2.25
C ASP A 54 10.60 35.13 -1.26
N PHE A 55 11.48 34.81 -0.30
CA PHE A 55 11.89 35.65 0.81
C PHE A 55 10.72 36.19 1.64
N GLY A 56 9.75 35.32 1.93
CA GLY A 56 8.60 35.65 2.79
C GLY A 56 7.41 36.28 2.06
N ARG A 57 7.47 36.44 0.73
CA ARG A 57 6.39 37.03 -0.07
C ARG A 57 5.24 36.04 -0.34
N LYS A 58 5.54 34.75 -0.41
CA LYS A 58 4.56 33.71 -0.71
C LYS A 58 4.55 32.66 0.41
N TRP A 59 3.39 32.09 0.65
CA TRP A 59 3.29 30.96 1.57
C TRP A 59 3.61 29.64 0.82
N HIS A 60 4.34 28.75 1.50
CA HIS A 60 4.64 27.43 0.99
C HIS A 60 4.65 26.38 2.12
N PRO A 61 4.07 25.16 1.93
CA PRO A 61 4.00 24.12 2.97
C PRO A 61 5.37 23.71 3.51
N PHE A 62 6.38 23.59 2.65
CA PHE A 62 7.75 23.22 3.05
C PHE A 62 8.41 24.26 3.94
N ALA A 63 8.05 25.52 3.77
CA ALA A 63 8.57 26.60 4.62
C ALA A 63 8.01 26.51 6.04
N GLU A 64 6.79 26.03 6.24
CA GLU A 64 6.25 25.77 7.58
C GLU A 64 7.02 24.65 8.27
N LEU A 65 7.29 23.52 7.57
CA LEU A 65 8.12 22.44 8.09
C LEU A 65 9.53 22.93 8.43
N ALA A 66 10.17 23.65 7.51
CA ALA A 66 11.51 24.20 7.74
C ALA A 66 11.54 25.13 8.97
N THR A 67 10.51 25.96 9.15
CA THR A 67 10.39 26.86 10.31
C THR A 67 10.23 26.07 11.61
N ASP A 68 9.37 25.05 11.63
CA ASP A 68 9.19 24.19 12.81
C ASP A 68 10.51 23.48 13.17
N CYS A 69 11.26 23.00 12.18
CA CYS A 69 12.56 22.38 12.39
C CYS A 69 13.60 23.39 12.93
N ILE A 70 13.64 24.61 12.42
CA ILE A 70 14.54 25.68 12.90
C ILE A 70 14.22 26.05 14.36
N GLU A 71 12.94 26.16 14.70
CA GLU A 71 12.50 26.45 16.07
C GLU A 71 12.92 25.31 17.02
N SER A 72 12.74 24.06 16.64
CA SER A 72 13.13 22.90 17.45
C SER A 72 14.65 22.80 17.67
N LEU A 73 15.46 23.22 16.68
CA LEU A 73 16.91 23.28 16.84
C LEU A 73 17.37 24.38 17.81
N ARG A 74 16.55 25.40 18.06
CA ARG A 74 16.84 26.47 19.03
C ARG A 74 16.52 26.06 20.47
N GLU A 75 15.48 25.28 20.65
CA GLU A 75 14.93 24.97 21.99
C GLU A 75 15.58 23.76 22.69
N ASN A 76 16.32 22.93 21.97
CA ASN A 76 17.26 21.85 22.41
C ASN A 76 16.81 20.92 23.56
N SER A 77 15.51 20.80 23.92
CA SER A 77 15.08 20.02 25.10
C SER A 77 13.70 19.34 24.94
N GLY A 78 13.64 18.05 25.20
CA GLY A 78 12.42 17.28 25.49
C GLY A 78 11.44 17.16 24.32
N GLU A 79 10.18 17.46 24.58
CA GLU A 79 9.08 17.36 23.58
C GLU A 79 9.27 18.27 22.36
N ASN A 80 10.16 19.25 22.43
CA ASN A 80 10.55 20.14 21.34
C ASN A 80 11.79 19.64 20.58
N SER A 81 12.18 18.40 20.75
CA SER A 81 13.28 17.83 19.97
C SER A 81 12.95 17.81 18.48
N LEU A 82 13.99 17.92 17.64
CA LEU A 82 13.80 17.84 16.18
C LEU A 82 13.11 16.56 15.75
N GLU A 83 13.33 15.45 16.47
CA GLU A 83 12.68 14.18 16.24
C GLU A 83 11.17 14.25 16.45
N TYR A 84 10.74 14.81 17.58
CA TYR A 84 9.33 15.06 17.85
C TYR A 84 8.69 15.98 16.80
N THR A 85 9.36 17.07 16.45
CA THR A 85 8.87 18.00 15.44
C THR A 85 8.73 17.33 14.08
N LEU A 86 9.70 16.53 13.66
CA LEU A 86 9.63 15.75 12.41
C LEU A 86 8.51 14.71 12.46
N SER A 87 8.31 14.03 13.59
CA SER A 87 7.24 13.02 13.73
C SER A 87 5.82 13.58 13.62
N LEU A 88 5.65 14.89 13.78
CA LEU A 88 4.38 15.58 13.52
C LEU A 88 4.09 15.80 12.03
N TRP A 89 5.11 15.77 11.17
CA TRP A 89 5.01 16.06 9.74
C TRP A 89 5.18 14.84 8.87
N VAL A 90 6.01 13.89 9.30
CA VAL A 90 6.39 12.71 8.54
C VAL A 90 6.13 11.45 9.37
N PRO A 91 6.02 10.27 8.75
CA PRO A 91 5.93 9.02 9.48
C PRO A 91 7.08 8.86 10.48
N GLN A 92 6.77 8.31 11.65
CA GLN A 92 7.72 8.19 12.76
C GLN A 92 9.01 7.46 12.38
N GLU A 93 8.93 6.46 11.51
CA GLU A 93 10.10 5.74 10.99
C GLU A 93 11.06 6.66 10.23
N GLU A 94 10.52 7.56 9.37
CA GLU A 94 11.32 8.54 8.63
C GLU A 94 11.95 9.56 9.60
N ALA A 95 11.16 10.05 10.56
CA ALA A 95 11.64 10.95 11.61
C ALA A 95 12.78 10.32 12.42
N ALA A 96 12.64 9.05 12.82
CA ALA A 96 13.65 8.33 13.58
C ALA A 96 14.97 8.17 12.78
N VAL A 97 14.90 7.81 11.51
CA VAL A 97 16.07 7.68 10.63
C VAL A 97 16.81 9.02 10.47
N ILE A 98 16.07 10.10 10.19
CA ILE A 98 16.66 11.42 10.00
C ILE A 98 17.30 11.91 11.32
N SER A 99 16.61 11.75 12.44
CA SER A 99 17.12 12.15 13.76
C SER A 99 18.35 11.33 14.18
N ALA A 100 18.37 10.03 13.87
CA ALA A 100 19.54 9.19 14.08
C ALA A 100 20.75 9.69 13.25
N GLY A 101 20.50 10.05 11.99
CA GLY A 101 21.53 10.62 11.12
C GLY A 101 22.08 11.96 11.61
N ILE A 102 21.22 12.81 12.15
CA ILE A 102 21.65 14.10 12.76
C ILE A 102 22.54 13.83 13.97
N ARG A 103 22.13 12.94 14.88
CA ARG A 103 22.91 12.59 16.08
C ARG A 103 24.25 11.93 15.77
N SER A 104 24.30 11.13 14.71
CA SER A 104 25.55 10.44 14.30
C SER A 104 26.45 11.27 13.38
N GLY A 105 26.01 12.47 12.95
CA GLY A 105 26.73 13.29 11.98
C GLY A 105 26.67 12.78 10.53
N SER A 106 25.80 11.80 10.25
CA SER A 106 25.60 11.20 8.91
C SER A 106 24.23 11.57 8.29
N ILE A 107 23.85 12.84 8.42
CA ILE A 107 22.54 13.35 7.98
C ILE A 107 22.31 13.16 6.48
N VAL A 108 23.32 13.29 5.64
CA VAL A 108 23.25 13.11 4.18
C VAL A 108 22.80 11.70 3.85
N ASP A 109 23.44 10.70 4.46
CA ASP A 109 23.07 9.29 4.30
C ASP A 109 21.65 9.03 4.82
N ALA A 110 21.30 9.59 5.98
CA ALA A 110 19.97 9.42 6.58
C ALA A 110 18.86 10.01 5.69
N LEU A 111 19.08 11.18 5.08
CA LEU A 111 18.14 11.78 4.12
C LEU A 111 18.01 10.94 2.86
N GLN A 112 19.12 10.41 2.33
CA GLN A 112 19.09 9.49 1.20
C GLN A 112 18.28 8.21 1.52
N PHE A 113 18.44 7.67 2.74
CA PHE A 113 17.64 6.52 3.17
C PHE A 113 16.17 6.86 3.36
N ALA A 114 15.86 8.01 3.95
CA ALA A 114 14.48 8.48 4.10
C ALA A 114 13.81 8.63 2.72
N THR A 115 14.51 9.18 1.73
CA THR A 115 14.04 9.25 0.34
C THR A 115 13.78 7.86 -0.22
N THR A 116 14.76 6.95 -0.15
CA THR A 116 14.63 5.57 -0.65
C THR A 116 13.47 4.83 0.01
N LEU A 117 13.29 5.00 1.32
CA LEU A 117 12.22 4.38 2.08
C LEU A 117 10.84 4.92 1.67
N THR A 118 10.74 6.24 1.49
CA THR A 118 9.51 6.92 1.08
C THR A 118 9.12 6.49 -0.34
N ASP A 119 10.07 6.45 -1.28
CA ASP A 119 9.86 5.98 -2.65
C ASP A 119 9.44 4.52 -2.69
N ALA A 120 10.06 3.69 -1.86
CA ALA A 120 9.73 2.29 -1.74
C ALA A 120 8.28 2.08 -1.27
N LYS A 121 7.86 2.81 -0.23
CA LYS A 121 6.49 2.77 0.29
C LYS A 121 5.48 3.27 -0.75
N GLU A 122 5.81 4.34 -1.48
CA GLU A 122 4.96 4.88 -2.53
C GLU A 122 4.80 3.88 -3.69
N GLN A 123 5.88 3.24 -4.14
CA GLN A 123 5.82 2.19 -5.17
C GLN A 123 4.96 1.00 -4.73
N ILE A 124 5.05 0.59 -3.47
CA ILE A 124 4.19 -0.44 -2.89
C ILE A 124 2.73 -0.01 -2.92
N HIS A 125 2.44 1.20 -2.46
CA HIS A 125 1.09 1.74 -2.44
C HIS A 125 0.48 1.80 -3.85
N GLN A 126 1.22 2.31 -4.82
CA GLN A 126 0.82 2.34 -6.22
C GLN A 126 0.58 0.94 -6.79
N ALA A 127 1.44 -0.04 -6.47
CA ALA A 127 1.25 -1.41 -6.91
C ALA A 127 -0.02 -2.05 -6.35
N ILE A 128 -0.35 -1.80 -5.09
CA ILE A 128 -1.59 -2.26 -4.44
C ILE A 128 -2.81 -1.61 -5.09
N TRP A 129 -2.79 -0.29 -5.32
CA TRP A 129 -3.87 0.42 -6.00
C TRP A 129 -4.10 -0.08 -7.43
N GLN A 130 -3.04 -0.25 -8.21
CA GLN A 130 -3.14 -0.80 -9.56
C GLN A 130 -3.72 -2.24 -9.56
N MET A 131 -3.41 -3.02 -8.54
CA MET A 131 -3.97 -4.36 -8.37
C MET A 131 -5.46 -4.34 -8.06
N ALA A 132 -5.93 -3.36 -7.27
CA ALA A 132 -7.31 -3.27 -6.81
C ALA A 132 -8.27 -2.61 -7.83
N ILE A 133 -7.80 -1.58 -8.53
CA ILE A 133 -8.67 -0.71 -9.36
C ILE A 133 -9.30 -1.48 -10.54
N TYR A 134 -8.56 -2.41 -11.13
CA TYR A 134 -9.04 -3.15 -12.30
C TYR A 134 -10.16 -4.15 -11.97
N PRO A 135 -10.05 -5.03 -10.94
CA PRO A 135 -11.16 -5.89 -10.52
C PRO A 135 -12.40 -5.11 -10.12
N VAL A 136 -12.24 -3.99 -9.41
CA VAL A 136 -13.36 -3.13 -9.00
C VAL A 136 -14.07 -2.55 -10.22
N GLY A 137 -13.32 -2.03 -11.20
CA GLY A 137 -13.88 -1.52 -12.45
C GLY A 137 -14.67 -2.58 -13.23
N LEU A 138 -14.15 -3.80 -13.31
CA LEU A 138 -14.85 -4.91 -13.96
C LEU A 138 -16.12 -5.34 -13.22
N LEU A 139 -16.09 -5.37 -11.88
CA LEU A 139 -17.27 -5.67 -11.08
C LEU A 139 -18.37 -4.62 -11.28
N ILE A 140 -18.00 -3.33 -11.33
CA ILE A 140 -18.94 -2.24 -11.62
C ILE A 140 -19.53 -2.42 -13.01
N MET A 141 -18.71 -2.70 -14.03
CA MET A 141 -19.17 -2.91 -15.39
C MET A 141 -20.10 -4.13 -15.49
N MET A 142 -19.75 -5.24 -14.85
CA MET A 142 -20.58 -6.46 -14.82
C MET A 142 -21.93 -6.19 -14.14
N THR A 143 -21.94 -5.49 -13.01
CA THR A 143 -23.19 -5.13 -12.31
C THR A 143 -24.05 -4.20 -13.17
N GLY A 144 -23.45 -3.22 -13.86
CA GLY A 144 -24.14 -2.35 -14.80
C GLY A 144 -24.78 -3.12 -15.96
N THR A 145 -24.05 -4.07 -16.54
CA THR A 145 -24.58 -4.95 -17.61
C THR A 145 -25.76 -5.79 -17.11
N LEU A 146 -25.67 -6.40 -15.93
CA LEU A 146 -26.76 -7.18 -15.34
C LEU A 146 -28.00 -6.31 -15.03
N TYR A 147 -27.77 -5.06 -14.62
CA TYR A 147 -28.85 -4.10 -14.40
C TYR A 147 -29.59 -3.78 -15.70
N VAL A 148 -28.87 -3.45 -16.78
CA VAL A 148 -29.47 -3.21 -18.12
C VAL A 148 -30.20 -4.45 -18.62
N LEU A 149 -29.64 -5.64 -18.45
CA LEU A 149 -30.34 -6.89 -18.80
C LEU A 149 -31.67 -7.05 -18.05
N ASN A 150 -31.68 -6.74 -16.76
CA ASN A 150 -32.87 -6.87 -15.93
C ASN A 150 -33.95 -5.84 -16.29
N THR A 151 -33.57 -4.61 -16.62
CA THR A 151 -34.53 -3.51 -16.89
C THR A 151 -35.04 -3.47 -18.33
N GLU A 152 -34.25 -3.88 -19.30
CA GLU A 152 -34.60 -3.75 -20.72
C GLU A 152 -34.82 -5.11 -21.39
N LEU A 153 -33.89 -6.04 -21.29
CA LEU A 153 -33.92 -7.28 -22.06
C LEU A 153 -34.92 -8.32 -21.48
N ILE A 154 -34.90 -8.52 -20.17
CA ILE A 154 -35.79 -9.50 -19.52
C ILE A 154 -37.28 -9.19 -19.72
N PRO A 155 -37.75 -7.95 -19.58
CA PRO A 155 -39.16 -7.62 -19.85
C PRO A 155 -39.57 -7.89 -21.31
N GLU A 156 -38.68 -7.59 -22.26
CA GLU A 156 -38.94 -7.87 -23.68
C GLU A 156 -39.02 -9.38 -23.98
N LEU A 157 -38.10 -10.15 -23.43
CA LEU A 157 -38.09 -11.62 -23.58
C LEU A 157 -39.29 -12.28 -22.86
N SER A 158 -39.76 -11.72 -21.76
CA SER A 158 -40.89 -12.25 -21.01
C SER A 158 -42.23 -12.13 -21.77
N LYS A 159 -42.30 -11.21 -22.75
CA LYS A 159 -43.45 -11.09 -23.65
C LYS A 159 -43.54 -12.26 -24.64
N ILE A 160 -42.41 -12.92 -24.92
CA ILE A 160 -42.29 -13.99 -25.90
C ILE A 160 -42.36 -15.38 -25.24
N SER A 161 -41.75 -15.54 -24.07
CA SER A 161 -41.76 -16.81 -23.32
C SER A 161 -41.72 -16.55 -21.81
N SER A 162 -42.42 -17.41 -21.03
CA SER A 162 -42.42 -17.25 -19.57
C SER A 162 -41.02 -17.48 -18.97
N PRO A 163 -40.56 -16.66 -18.00
CA PRO A 163 -39.25 -16.82 -17.34
C PRO A 163 -39.06 -18.19 -16.71
N ASP A 164 -40.11 -18.84 -16.25
CA ASP A 164 -40.08 -20.20 -15.64
C ASP A 164 -39.68 -21.29 -16.63
N SER A 165 -39.83 -21.04 -17.94
CA SER A 165 -39.43 -21.99 -19.00
C SER A 165 -37.96 -21.85 -19.42
N TRP A 166 -37.27 -20.81 -18.90
CA TRP A 166 -35.90 -20.54 -19.29
C TRP A 166 -34.92 -21.49 -18.59
N SER A 167 -34.22 -22.28 -19.38
CA SER A 167 -33.25 -23.29 -18.91
C SER A 167 -31.85 -23.00 -19.43
N GLY A 168 -30.82 -23.60 -18.80
CA GLY A 168 -29.43 -23.44 -19.21
C GLY A 168 -28.90 -22.04 -18.90
N ALA A 169 -28.21 -21.43 -19.85
CA ALA A 169 -27.54 -20.13 -19.63
C ALA A 169 -28.51 -18.97 -19.41
N LEU A 170 -29.64 -18.95 -20.11
CA LEU A 170 -30.64 -17.89 -19.96
C LEU A 170 -31.27 -17.95 -18.57
N GLY A 171 -31.60 -19.13 -18.07
CA GLY A 171 -32.11 -19.33 -16.71
C GLY A 171 -31.06 -18.93 -15.66
N PHE A 172 -29.77 -19.24 -15.89
CA PHE A 172 -28.68 -18.81 -15.03
C PHE A 172 -28.51 -17.29 -15.01
N LEU A 173 -28.51 -16.63 -16.19
CA LEU A 173 -28.41 -15.16 -16.29
C LEU A 173 -29.62 -14.47 -15.66
N TYR A 174 -30.81 -15.00 -15.88
CA TYR A 174 -32.02 -14.50 -15.23
C TYR A 174 -31.92 -14.63 -13.71
N GLY A 175 -31.56 -15.82 -13.20
CA GLY A 175 -31.34 -16.04 -11.77
C GLY A 175 -30.29 -15.11 -11.17
N LEU A 176 -29.18 -14.90 -11.88
CA LEU A 176 -28.10 -14.01 -11.45
C LEU A 176 -28.58 -12.54 -11.44
N SER A 177 -29.30 -12.10 -12.46
CA SER A 177 -29.79 -10.72 -12.56
C SER A 177 -30.84 -10.43 -11.48
N VAL A 178 -31.77 -11.35 -11.24
CA VAL A 178 -32.76 -11.25 -10.14
C VAL A 178 -32.07 -11.30 -8.77
N PHE A 179 -31.03 -12.12 -8.62
CA PHE A 179 -30.23 -12.15 -7.38
C PHE A 179 -29.53 -10.82 -7.12
N VAL A 180 -28.90 -10.22 -8.13
CA VAL A 180 -28.24 -8.92 -8.03
C VAL A 180 -29.24 -7.81 -7.76
N ASP A 181 -30.40 -7.84 -8.41
CA ASP A 181 -31.46 -6.85 -8.20
C ASP A 181 -32.01 -6.90 -6.76
N LYS A 182 -32.29 -8.09 -6.25
CA LYS A 182 -32.79 -8.27 -4.88
C LYS A 182 -31.76 -8.12 -3.78
N ASN A 183 -30.56 -8.61 -4.00
CA ASN A 183 -29.53 -8.75 -2.97
C ASN A 183 -28.27 -7.93 -3.27
N GLY A 184 -28.23 -7.13 -4.35
CA GLY A 184 -27.02 -6.41 -4.78
C GLY A 184 -26.48 -5.49 -3.69
N ALA A 185 -27.34 -4.77 -2.99
CA ALA A 185 -26.93 -3.93 -1.87
C ALA A 185 -26.27 -4.75 -0.75
N ILE A 186 -26.84 -5.92 -0.42
CA ILE A 186 -26.28 -6.83 0.60
C ILE A 186 -24.93 -7.37 0.14
N CYS A 187 -24.79 -7.75 -1.13
CA CYS A 187 -23.53 -8.22 -1.69
C CYS A 187 -22.43 -7.14 -1.65
N VAL A 188 -22.76 -5.89 -1.97
CA VAL A 188 -21.83 -4.76 -1.87
C VAL A 188 -21.38 -4.52 -0.44
N VAL A 189 -22.34 -4.50 0.50
CA VAL A 189 -22.03 -4.34 1.93
C VAL A 189 -21.16 -5.50 2.43
N LEU A 190 -21.51 -6.74 2.09
CA LEU A 190 -20.74 -7.91 2.49
C LEU A 190 -19.31 -7.87 1.91
N PHE A 191 -19.15 -7.50 0.65
CA PHE A 191 -17.85 -7.32 0.01
C PHE A 191 -17.03 -6.22 0.70
N ALA A 192 -17.65 -5.09 1.02
CA ALA A 192 -16.99 -4.01 1.75
C ALA A 192 -16.53 -4.48 3.15
N VAL A 193 -17.39 -5.16 3.90
CA VAL A 193 -17.06 -5.72 5.22
C VAL A 193 -15.92 -6.73 5.14
N ILE A 194 -15.95 -7.65 4.18
CA ILE A 194 -14.87 -8.63 3.97
C ILE A 194 -13.55 -7.92 3.66
N THR A 195 -13.57 -6.92 2.78
CA THR A 195 -12.38 -6.15 2.41
C THR A 195 -11.81 -5.38 3.60
N ASP A 196 -12.69 -4.78 4.40
CA ASP A 196 -12.31 -4.07 5.63
C ASP A 196 -11.73 -5.03 6.68
N LEU A 197 -12.36 -6.18 6.91
CA LEU A 197 -11.87 -7.23 7.80
C LEU A 197 -10.49 -7.76 7.38
N ILE A 198 -10.28 -8.00 6.09
CA ILE A 198 -8.97 -8.40 5.58
C ILE A 198 -7.94 -7.30 5.81
N SER A 199 -8.26 -6.05 5.46
CA SER A 199 -7.38 -4.89 5.63
C SER A 199 -7.00 -4.68 7.09
N TRP A 200 -7.97 -4.81 8.00
CA TRP A 200 -7.74 -4.75 9.45
C TRP A 200 -6.91 -5.92 9.95
N SER A 201 -7.15 -7.13 9.44
CA SER A 201 -6.45 -8.36 9.80
C SER A 201 -4.96 -8.31 9.46
N LEU A 202 -4.56 -7.67 8.36
CA LEU A 202 -3.17 -7.63 7.89
C LEU A 202 -2.21 -7.18 9.00
N PRO A 203 -2.38 -5.99 9.61
CA PRO A 203 -1.48 -5.50 10.66
C PRO A 203 -1.84 -5.98 12.07
N ASN A 204 -3.09 -6.33 12.36
CA ASN A 204 -3.58 -6.52 13.72
C ASN A 204 -3.68 -7.97 14.16
N TRP A 205 -3.89 -8.88 13.22
CA TRP A 205 -4.07 -10.30 13.56
C TRP A 205 -2.74 -10.96 13.93
N LYS A 206 -2.57 -11.32 15.18
CA LYS A 206 -1.38 -11.94 15.74
C LYS A 206 -1.60 -13.31 16.38
N SER A 207 -2.81 -13.63 16.81
CA SER A 207 -3.12 -14.85 17.57
C SER A 207 -4.30 -15.63 16.99
N PRO A 208 -4.26 -16.97 16.96
CA PRO A 208 -3.14 -17.84 17.35
C PRO A 208 -2.00 -17.85 16.33
N ASP A 209 -0.75 -17.90 16.82
CA ASP A 209 0.46 -17.77 15.99
C ASP A 209 0.54 -18.81 14.88
N SER A 210 0.17 -20.08 15.14
CA SER A 210 0.22 -21.16 14.15
C SER A 210 -0.70 -20.89 12.96
N VAL A 211 -1.93 -20.41 13.21
CA VAL A 211 -2.91 -20.07 12.17
C VAL A 211 -2.43 -18.88 11.36
N ARG A 212 -1.90 -17.87 12.03
CA ARG A 212 -1.38 -16.68 11.38
C ARG A 212 -0.15 -16.99 10.50
N THR A 213 0.78 -17.80 10.98
CA THR A 213 1.95 -18.24 10.21
C THR A 213 1.55 -19.05 8.98
N PHE A 214 0.48 -19.86 9.07
CA PHE A 214 -0.08 -20.53 7.90
C PHE A 214 -0.71 -19.53 6.92
N ALA A 215 -1.49 -18.57 7.42
CA ALA A 215 -2.10 -17.52 6.61
C ALA A 215 -1.05 -16.65 5.88
N ASP A 216 0.12 -16.42 6.47
CA ASP A 216 1.22 -15.67 5.84
C ASP A 216 1.75 -16.33 4.55
N ASN A 217 1.40 -17.60 4.27
CA ASN A 217 1.70 -18.25 3.00
C ASN A 217 0.61 -18.04 1.92
N ILE A 218 -0.55 -17.48 2.30
CA ILE A 218 -1.71 -17.30 1.42
C ILE A 218 -1.90 -15.81 1.10
N MET A 219 -2.31 -15.48 -0.12
CA MET A 219 -2.71 -14.10 -0.46
C MET A 219 -4.00 -13.71 0.29
N PRO A 220 -4.09 -12.48 0.82
CA PRO A 220 -3.18 -11.34 0.68
C PRO A 220 -2.09 -11.25 1.75
N TRP A 221 -2.12 -12.07 2.80
CA TRP A 221 -1.20 -12.00 3.95
C TRP A 221 0.27 -12.23 3.56
N SER A 222 0.55 -13.10 2.58
CA SER A 222 1.91 -13.33 2.08
C SER A 222 2.53 -12.08 1.43
N ILE A 223 1.71 -11.28 0.73
CA ILE A 223 2.17 -10.01 0.16
C ILE A 223 2.49 -9.02 1.29
N TYR A 224 1.63 -8.95 2.30
CA TYR A 224 1.86 -8.10 3.47
C TYR A 224 3.16 -8.46 4.19
N GLN A 225 3.42 -9.74 4.42
CA GLN A 225 4.68 -10.22 5.01
C GLN A 225 5.90 -9.83 4.18
N ASP A 226 5.86 -10.04 2.86
CA ASP A 226 6.95 -9.69 1.94
C ASP A 226 7.26 -8.18 1.99
N ILE A 227 6.21 -7.35 1.99
CA ILE A 227 6.32 -5.89 2.06
C ILE A 227 6.91 -5.45 3.40
N GLN A 228 6.37 -5.95 4.50
CA GLN A 228 6.87 -5.63 5.84
C GLN A 228 8.31 -6.10 6.04
N GLY A 229 8.65 -7.26 5.48
CA GLY A 229 10.02 -7.77 5.50
C GLY A 229 10.99 -6.88 4.73
N ALA A 230 10.62 -6.41 3.54
CA ALA A 230 11.45 -5.48 2.77
C ALA A 230 11.62 -4.14 3.50
N THR A 231 10.53 -3.58 4.02
CA THR A 231 10.53 -2.33 4.80
C THR A 231 11.41 -2.46 6.05
N PHE A 232 11.29 -3.57 6.78
CA PHE A 232 12.13 -3.87 7.93
C PHE A 232 13.63 -3.87 7.58
N LEU A 233 14.02 -4.55 6.50
CA LEU A 233 15.43 -4.62 6.08
C LEU A 233 15.97 -3.25 5.68
N LEU A 234 15.17 -2.44 4.97
CA LEU A 234 15.57 -1.09 4.59
C LEU A 234 15.75 -0.20 5.82
N ASN A 235 14.80 -0.23 6.76
CA ASN A 235 14.88 0.53 8.00
C ASN A 235 16.09 0.09 8.86
N MET A 236 16.31 -1.22 9.01
CA MET A 236 17.48 -1.75 9.72
C MET A 236 18.78 -1.27 9.08
N ALA A 237 18.88 -1.37 7.75
CA ALA A 237 20.05 -0.90 7.03
C ALA A 237 20.31 0.60 7.24
N ALA A 238 19.26 1.42 7.21
CA ALA A 238 19.36 2.86 7.44
C ALA A 238 19.89 3.18 8.85
N LEU A 239 19.29 2.54 9.87
CA LEU A 239 19.71 2.76 11.27
C LEU A 239 21.13 2.24 11.56
N LEU A 240 21.49 1.07 11.02
CA LEU A 240 22.85 0.54 11.14
C LEU A 240 23.89 1.43 10.42
N LYS A 241 23.54 1.98 9.24
CA LYS A 241 24.43 2.92 8.53
C LYS A 241 24.56 4.24 9.27
N ALA A 242 23.53 4.66 10.00
CA ALA A 242 23.61 5.77 10.96
C ALA A 242 24.41 5.41 12.24
N LYS A 243 25.22 4.32 12.21
CA LYS A 243 26.07 3.84 13.31
C LYS A 243 25.30 3.50 14.59
N MET A 244 24.02 3.18 14.49
CA MET A 244 23.25 2.66 15.61
C MET A 244 23.55 1.19 15.84
N THR A 245 23.51 0.76 17.10
CA THR A 245 23.65 -0.67 17.43
C THR A 245 22.42 -1.45 16.96
N THR A 246 22.60 -2.73 16.63
CA THR A 246 21.52 -3.62 16.21
C THR A 246 20.35 -3.62 17.19
N LEU A 247 20.65 -3.68 18.48
CA LEU A 247 19.62 -3.70 19.52
C LEU A 247 18.81 -2.38 19.58
N ASN A 248 19.50 -1.23 19.52
CA ASN A 248 18.82 0.06 19.52
C ASN A 248 17.97 0.24 18.25
N SER A 249 18.47 -0.17 17.10
CA SER A 249 17.73 -0.14 15.84
C SER A 249 16.45 -0.98 15.91
N LEU A 250 16.53 -2.19 16.47
CA LEU A 250 15.37 -3.06 16.67
C LEU A 250 14.35 -2.45 17.65
N ASN A 251 14.81 -1.86 18.76
CA ASN A 251 13.92 -1.21 19.72
C ASN A 251 13.16 -0.02 19.10
N ILE A 252 13.84 0.80 18.29
CA ILE A 252 13.18 1.89 17.54
C ILE A 252 12.12 1.33 16.59
N LEU A 253 12.46 0.30 15.82
CA LEU A 253 11.49 -0.30 14.89
C LEU A 253 10.31 -0.93 15.62
N GLN A 254 10.52 -1.44 16.83
CA GLN A 254 9.47 -2.01 17.66
C GLN A 254 8.49 -0.96 18.17
N GLU A 255 8.96 0.22 18.53
CA GLU A 255 8.12 1.31 19.00
C GLU A 255 7.03 1.70 18.00
N PHE A 256 7.33 1.57 16.69
CA PHE A 256 6.42 1.91 15.59
C PHE A 256 5.81 0.69 14.88
N ALA A 257 6.06 -0.51 15.41
CA ALA A 257 5.63 -1.74 14.78
C ALA A 257 4.12 -1.97 14.92
N SER A 258 3.50 -2.46 13.83
CA SER A 258 2.16 -3.02 13.94
C SER A 258 2.13 -4.20 14.91
N PRO A 259 0.97 -4.57 15.51
CA PRO A 259 0.86 -5.71 16.40
C PRO A 259 1.41 -7.01 15.81
N TRP A 260 1.23 -7.23 14.50
CA TRP A 260 1.78 -8.36 13.77
C TRP A 260 3.31 -8.32 13.70
N LEU A 261 3.91 -7.16 13.42
CA LEU A 261 5.36 -6.99 13.33
C LEU A 261 5.99 -7.03 14.72
N SER A 262 5.35 -6.42 15.72
CA SER A 262 5.82 -6.35 17.10
C SER A 262 6.11 -7.75 17.68
N THR A 263 5.21 -8.72 17.50
CA THR A 263 5.43 -10.10 18.00
C THR A 263 6.68 -10.75 17.39
N ARG A 264 6.98 -10.44 16.14
CA ARG A 264 8.18 -10.94 15.46
C ARG A 264 9.44 -10.25 15.94
N LEU A 265 9.37 -8.93 16.10
CA LEU A 265 10.49 -8.14 16.64
C LEU A 265 10.80 -8.50 18.08
N ASP A 266 9.79 -8.78 18.93
CA ASP A 266 9.99 -9.25 20.31
C ASP A 266 10.87 -10.49 20.34
N SER A 267 10.58 -11.47 19.50
CA SER A 267 11.36 -12.70 19.40
C SER A 267 12.79 -12.46 18.92
N ILE A 268 12.97 -11.55 17.94
CA ILE A 268 14.28 -11.19 17.41
C ILE A 268 15.12 -10.43 18.46
N ILE A 269 14.51 -9.44 19.15
CA ILE A 269 15.13 -8.67 20.21
C ILE A 269 15.60 -9.58 21.35
N TYR A 270 14.74 -10.54 21.74
CA TYR A 270 15.10 -11.52 22.77
C TYR A 270 16.37 -12.29 22.40
N ARG A 271 16.49 -12.75 21.15
CA ARG A 271 17.67 -13.47 20.65
C ARG A 271 18.91 -12.58 20.59
N VAL A 272 18.77 -11.36 20.09
CA VAL A 272 19.90 -10.41 20.02
C VAL A 272 20.41 -10.05 21.44
N ARG A 273 19.52 -9.95 22.43
CA ARG A 273 19.91 -9.76 23.84
C ARG A 273 20.68 -10.96 24.42
N GLN A 274 20.48 -12.16 23.88
CA GLN A 274 21.25 -13.34 24.25
C GLN A 274 22.63 -13.42 23.59
N GLY A 275 22.95 -12.48 22.71
CA GLY A 275 24.22 -12.41 22.00
C GLY A 275 24.21 -12.93 20.57
N ASP A 276 23.06 -13.34 20.04
CA ASP A 276 22.94 -13.74 18.65
C ASP A 276 23.13 -12.51 17.73
N HIS A 277 23.89 -12.66 16.66
CA HIS A 277 23.91 -11.62 15.62
C HIS A 277 22.59 -11.57 14.86
N LEU A 278 22.28 -10.42 14.24
CA LEU A 278 20.99 -10.15 13.61
C LEU A 278 20.51 -11.29 12.68
N GLY A 279 21.38 -11.78 11.80
CA GLY A 279 21.02 -12.83 10.84
C GLY A 279 20.64 -14.15 11.52
N LEU A 280 21.34 -14.54 12.59
CA LEU A 280 21.03 -15.73 13.36
C LEU A 280 19.73 -15.54 14.14
N ALA A 281 19.53 -14.39 14.74
CA ALA A 281 18.29 -14.04 15.44
C ALA A 281 17.06 -14.09 14.52
N LEU A 282 17.17 -13.57 13.29
CA LEU A 282 16.13 -13.64 12.26
C LEU A 282 15.82 -15.09 11.86
N ARG A 283 16.84 -15.92 11.72
CA ARG A 283 16.66 -17.34 11.36
C ARG A 283 15.99 -18.14 12.46
N GLN A 284 16.32 -17.85 13.73
CA GLN A 284 15.89 -18.62 14.88
C GLN A 284 14.63 -18.06 15.58
N CYS A 285 14.09 -16.91 15.12
CA CYS A 285 12.89 -16.30 15.73
C CYS A 285 11.61 -17.14 15.57
N GLY A 286 11.59 -18.17 14.74
CA GLY A 286 10.46 -19.07 14.55
C GLY A 286 9.41 -18.59 13.55
N TYR A 287 9.43 -17.33 13.12
CA TYR A 287 8.40 -16.74 12.27
C TYR A 287 8.74 -16.69 10.78
N GLN A 288 9.90 -17.20 10.37
CA GLN A 288 10.42 -17.10 8.99
C GLN A 288 10.38 -15.65 8.46
N PHE A 289 10.72 -14.69 9.31
CA PHE A 289 10.71 -13.27 9.01
C PHE A 289 12.13 -12.75 8.77
N PRO A 290 12.36 -11.85 7.80
CA PRO A 290 11.41 -11.25 6.82
C PRO A 290 10.90 -12.25 5.77
N SER A 291 11.67 -13.27 5.45
CA SER A 291 11.29 -14.51 4.75
C SER A 291 12.29 -15.59 5.09
N ARG A 292 11.97 -16.85 4.81
CA ARG A 292 12.88 -17.99 5.03
C ARG A 292 14.20 -17.83 4.27
N GLU A 293 14.12 -17.37 3.01
CA GLU A 293 15.30 -17.15 2.17
C GLU A 293 16.15 -16.00 2.68
N ALA A 294 15.52 -14.87 3.03
CA ALA A 294 16.20 -13.72 3.59
C ALA A 294 16.89 -14.04 4.91
N ALA A 295 16.19 -14.71 5.84
CA ALA A 295 16.76 -15.09 7.12
C ALA A 295 17.97 -16.04 6.96
N ASN A 296 17.89 -17.01 6.05
CA ASN A 296 19.01 -17.89 5.75
C ASN A 296 20.21 -17.13 5.15
N PHE A 297 19.96 -16.24 4.17
CA PHE A 297 21.01 -15.42 3.57
C PHE A 297 21.68 -14.52 4.62
N LEU A 298 20.89 -13.79 5.39
CA LEU A 298 21.38 -12.88 6.42
C LEU A 298 22.11 -13.61 7.55
N SER A 299 21.79 -14.87 7.84
CA SER A 299 22.49 -15.68 8.85
C SER A 299 23.93 -16.01 8.46
N LEU A 300 24.28 -15.90 7.18
CA LEU A 300 25.65 -16.10 6.68
C LEU A 300 26.49 -14.83 6.78
N LEU A 301 25.86 -13.67 6.99
CA LEU A 301 26.54 -12.39 7.05
C LEU A 301 27.08 -12.15 8.47
N GLN A 302 28.42 -12.14 8.59
CA GLN A 302 29.13 -11.82 9.83
C GLN A 302 30.17 -10.74 9.52
N GLY A 303 30.33 -9.77 10.44
CA GLY A 303 31.37 -8.73 10.37
C GLY A 303 30.91 -7.38 9.83
N ASP A 304 31.86 -6.46 9.65
CA ASP A 304 31.66 -5.02 9.41
C ASP A 304 30.99 -4.69 8.06
N GLY A 305 31.02 -5.58 7.07
CA GLY A 305 30.35 -5.41 5.78
C GLY A 305 28.85 -5.75 5.77
N ALA A 306 28.31 -6.27 6.89
CA ALA A 306 26.93 -6.76 6.94
C ALA A 306 25.89 -5.66 6.67
N THR A 307 26.13 -4.43 7.10
CA THR A 307 25.21 -3.29 6.94
C THR A 307 24.92 -2.96 5.49
N GLU A 308 25.98 -2.87 4.67
CA GLU A 308 25.84 -2.56 3.24
C GLU A 308 25.15 -3.72 2.49
N LEU A 309 25.49 -4.96 2.85
CA LEU A 309 24.86 -6.15 2.30
C LEU A 309 23.39 -6.24 2.68
N ILE A 310 23.00 -5.90 3.91
CA ILE A 310 21.60 -5.82 4.35
C ILE A 310 20.85 -4.76 3.53
N SER A 311 21.45 -3.58 3.31
CA SER A 311 20.86 -2.52 2.50
C SER A 311 20.60 -2.96 1.06
N ASN A 312 21.64 -3.50 0.41
CA ASN A 312 21.56 -3.97 -0.97
C ASN A 312 20.58 -5.14 -1.12
N TYR A 313 20.54 -6.02 -0.13
CA TYR A 313 19.58 -7.12 -0.10
C TYR A 313 18.15 -6.61 0.08
N GLY A 314 17.93 -5.68 1.00
CA GLY A 314 16.61 -5.05 1.21
C GLY A 314 16.07 -4.39 -0.05
N GLN A 315 16.88 -3.63 -0.77
CA GLN A 315 16.49 -2.99 -2.04
C GLN A 315 16.16 -4.03 -3.13
N ARG A 316 16.99 -5.07 -3.27
CA ARG A 316 16.72 -6.17 -4.21
C ARG A 316 15.44 -6.91 -3.85
N TRP A 317 15.27 -7.22 -2.57
CA TRP A 317 14.06 -7.89 -2.07
C TRP A 317 12.81 -7.08 -2.37
N LEU A 318 12.85 -5.77 -2.11
CA LEU A 318 11.75 -4.87 -2.43
C LEU A 318 11.40 -4.91 -3.93
N SER A 319 12.40 -4.74 -4.80
CA SER A 319 12.17 -4.75 -6.25
C SER A 319 11.61 -6.09 -6.74
N GLN A 320 12.09 -7.21 -6.20
CA GLN A 320 11.55 -8.54 -6.50
C GLN A 320 10.13 -8.71 -5.97
N THR A 321 9.84 -8.20 -4.78
CA THR A 321 8.49 -8.23 -4.19
C THR A 321 7.52 -7.44 -5.05
N LEU A 322 7.89 -6.23 -5.47
CA LEU A 322 7.08 -5.41 -6.37
C LEU A 322 6.82 -6.11 -7.71
N GLN A 323 7.83 -6.77 -8.28
CA GLN A 323 7.66 -7.56 -9.51
C GLN A 323 6.73 -8.75 -9.30
N ARG A 324 6.85 -9.48 -8.16
CA ARG A 324 5.93 -10.58 -7.81
C ARG A 324 4.50 -10.09 -7.66
N VAL A 325 4.29 -8.97 -6.98
CA VAL A 325 2.96 -8.34 -6.82
C VAL A 325 2.37 -7.97 -8.18
N LYS A 326 3.13 -7.27 -9.03
CA LYS A 326 2.71 -6.90 -10.39
C LYS A 326 2.39 -8.13 -11.25
N LYS A 327 3.21 -9.17 -11.20
CA LYS A 327 2.97 -10.42 -11.95
C LYS A 327 1.67 -11.11 -11.48
N ARG A 328 1.45 -11.21 -10.17
CA ARG A 328 0.21 -11.79 -9.62
C ARG A 328 -1.02 -10.96 -9.99
N ALA A 329 -0.92 -9.63 -9.94
CA ALA A 329 -1.98 -8.72 -10.37
C ALA A 329 -2.36 -8.94 -11.84
N ASN A 330 -1.37 -9.09 -12.72
CA ASN A 330 -1.61 -9.35 -14.14
C ASN A 330 -2.30 -10.73 -14.38
N VAL A 331 -1.93 -11.74 -13.61
CA VAL A 331 -2.60 -13.07 -13.71
C VAL A 331 -4.06 -12.96 -13.27
N ILE A 332 -4.34 -12.29 -12.16
CA ILE A 332 -5.72 -12.07 -11.69
C ILE A 332 -6.52 -11.29 -12.74
N ARG A 333 -5.93 -10.22 -13.29
CA ARG A 333 -6.52 -9.44 -14.38
C ARG A 333 -6.89 -10.34 -15.59
N LEU A 334 -5.99 -11.22 -16.01
CA LEU A 334 -6.22 -12.11 -17.14
C LEU A 334 -7.36 -13.09 -16.86
N ILE A 335 -7.39 -13.69 -15.67
CA ILE A 335 -8.44 -14.63 -15.25
C ILE A 335 -9.81 -13.94 -15.30
N ILE A 336 -9.92 -12.74 -14.73
CA ILE A 336 -11.17 -11.97 -14.71
C ILE A 336 -11.59 -11.58 -16.13
N LEU A 337 -10.64 -11.16 -16.99
CA LEU A 337 -10.93 -10.84 -18.39
C LEU A 337 -11.45 -12.07 -19.16
N ILE A 338 -10.81 -13.24 -18.99
CA ILE A 338 -11.25 -14.48 -19.61
C ILE A 338 -12.66 -14.84 -19.15
N PHE A 339 -12.93 -14.72 -17.85
CA PHE A 339 -14.26 -14.98 -17.29
C PHE A 339 -15.31 -14.06 -17.90
N LEU A 340 -15.03 -12.76 -18.03
CA LEU A 340 -15.91 -11.77 -18.63
C LEU A 340 -16.18 -12.10 -20.11
N VAL A 341 -15.14 -12.37 -20.89
CA VAL A 341 -15.28 -12.74 -22.31
C VAL A 341 -16.07 -14.04 -22.48
N MET A 342 -15.82 -15.05 -21.64
CA MET A 342 -16.59 -16.29 -21.64
C MET A 342 -18.06 -16.06 -21.32
N SER A 343 -18.38 -15.18 -20.34
CA SER A 343 -19.74 -14.79 -20.00
C SER A 343 -20.45 -14.16 -21.19
N LEU A 344 -19.83 -13.17 -21.85
CA LEU A 344 -20.39 -12.49 -23.03
C LEU A 344 -20.56 -13.42 -24.25
N MET A 345 -19.60 -14.31 -24.50
CA MET A 345 -19.70 -15.29 -25.59
C MET A 345 -20.81 -16.33 -25.34
N PHE A 346 -21.02 -16.69 -24.08
CA PHE A 346 -22.06 -17.61 -23.68
C PHE A 346 -23.45 -16.96 -23.89
N GLU A 347 -23.58 -15.68 -23.55
CA GLU A 347 -24.76 -14.86 -23.77
C GLU A 347 -25.10 -14.76 -25.27
N LYS A 348 -24.13 -14.39 -26.11
CA LYS A 348 -24.32 -14.28 -27.57
C LYS A 348 -24.75 -15.60 -28.22
N ARG A 349 -24.16 -16.72 -27.84
CA ARG A 349 -24.54 -18.06 -28.35
C ARG A 349 -25.97 -18.46 -27.97
N HIS A 350 -26.42 -18.07 -26.79
CA HIS A 350 -27.74 -18.38 -26.29
C HIS A 350 -28.81 -17.52 -26.96
N LEU A 351 -28.56 -16.22 -27.11
CA LEU A 351 -29.44 -15.30 -27.82
C LEU A 351 -29.65 -15.77 -29.27
N HIS A 352 -28.56 -16.18 -29.94
CA HIS A 352 -28.64 -16.69 -31.31
C HIS A 352 -29.45 -18.00 -31.42
N ARG A 353 -29.38 -18.91 -30.44
CA ARG A 353 -30.20 -20.12 -30.42
C ARG A 353 -31.70 -19.83 -30.19
N ILE A 354 -32.05 -18.80 -29.38
CA ILE A 354 -33.42 -18.39 -29.15
C ILE A 354 -34.00 -17.77 -30.42
N LEU A 355 -33.26 -16.87 -31.05
CA LEU A 355 -33.68 -16.22 -32.31
C LEU A 355 -33.92 -17.24 -33.43
N ASN A 356 -33.09 -18.29 -33.51
CA ASN A 356 -33.29 -19.38 -34.51
C ASN A 356 -34.44 -20.32 -34.18
N ARG A 357 -35.02 -20.28 -32.99
CA ARG A 357 -36.22 -21.07 -32.59
C ARG A 357 -37.52 -20.29 -32.70
N LEU A 358 -37.45 -18.99 -32.96
CA LEU A 358 -38.65 -18.18 -33.18
C LEU A 358 -39.29 -18.48 -34.55
N PRO A 359 -40.59 -18.62 -34.67
CA PRO A 359 -41.25 -18.82 -35.95
C PRO A 359 -41.02 -17.60 -36.86
N VAL A 360 -40.91 -17.87 -38.17
CA VAL A 360 -40.50 -16.89 -39.21
C VAL A 360 -41.29 -15.59 -39.21
N ASN A 361 -42.52 -15.58 -38.68
CA ASN A 361 -43.36 -14.38 -38.60
C ASN A 361 -42.93 -13.35 -37.51
N ALA A 362 -42.01 -13.75 -36.58
CA ALA A 362 -41.48 -12.84 -35.54
C ALA A 362 -40.10 -12.27 -35.92
N SER A 363 -39.47 -12.74 -37.03
CA SER A 363 -38.09 -12.40 -37.39
C SER A 363 -37.90 -10.94 -37.83
N CYS A 364 -38.92 -10.24 -38.34
CA CYS A 364 -38.81 -8.82 -38.71
C CYS A 364 -38.66 -7.88 -37.49
N SER A 365 -39.31 -8.21 -36.38
CA SER A 365 -39.17 -7.40 -35.14
C SER A 365 -37.86 -7.72 -34.43
N GLY A 366 -37.36 -8.97 -34.52
CA GLY A 366 -36.10 -9.40 -33.89
C GLY A 366 -34.85 -8.81 -34.52
N GLN A 367 -34.86 -8.54 -35.84
CA GLN A 367 -33.75 -7.92 -36.54
C GLN A 367 -33.56 -6.44 -36.17
N VAL A 368 -34.63 -5.73 -35.89
CA VAL A 368 -34.60 -4.32 -35.44
C VAL A 368 -34.00 -4.23 -34.04
N ILE A 369 -34.37 -5.17 -33.16
CA ILE A 369 -33.82 -5.20 -31.79
C ILE A 369 -32.33 -5.51 -31.80
N LEU A 370 -31.85 -6.43 -32.68
CA LEU A 370 -30.44 -6.75 -32.79
C LEU A 370 -29.59 -5.57 -33.31
N ALA A 371 -30.13 -4.77 -34.21
CA ALA A 371 -29.46 -3.57 -34.73
C ALA A 371 -29.30 -2.47 -33.69
N THR A 372 -30.25 -2.38 -32.73
CA THR A 372 -30.23 -1.37 -31.66
C THR A 372 -29.34 -1.76 -30.48
N VAL A 373 -29.10 -3.05 -30.26
CA VAL A 373 -28.23 -3.57 -29.18
C VAL A 373 -26.76 -3.68 -29.60
N LEU A 374 -26.48 -3.65 -30.92
CA LEU A 374 -25.13 -3.73 -31.48
C LEU A 374 -24.56 -2.37 -31.94
N GLN A 375 -25.32 -1.27 -31.84
CA GLN A 375 -24.83 0.11 -31.90
C GLN A 375 -24.57 0.65 -30.47
#